data_aba2054171144cd330abee7ccccfc3e7
#
_entry.id   aba2054171144cd330abee7ccccfc3e7
#
_cell.length_a   1.000
_cell.length_b   1.000
_cell.length_c   1.000
_cell.angle_alpha   90.00
_cell.angle_beta   90.00
_cell.angle_gamma   90.00
#
_symmetry.space_group_name_H-M   'P 1'
#
loop_
_entity.id
_entity.type
_entity.pdbx_description
1 polymer ?
#
loop_
_entity_poly.entity_id
_entity_poly.type
_entity_poly.pdbx_seq_one_letter_code
_entity_poly.pdbx_strand_id
1 'polypeptide(L)'
;MFDDIRRYCFSLGSNILEDVRMHRIVFCKSMTFRYFADIEPQRESVIAKIRRDRKEPMKEIEIKPEQSLAELKSLLLDAYSNIR
;
A
#
# COMPACT_ATOMS: atom_id res chain seq x y z
N MET A 1 4.65 12.58 3.61
CA MET A 1 4.39 11.64 2.50
C MET A 1 3.73 10.34 2.96
N PHE A 2 4.30 9.67 3.95
CA PHE A 2 3.72 8.41 4.43
C PHE A 2 2.30 8.59 4.98
N ASP A 3 2.05 9.67 5.71
CA ASP A 3 0.73 9.91 6.27
C ASP A 3 -0.35 10.04 5.20
N ASP A 4 -0.02 10.60 4.05
CA ASP A 4 -0.96 10.73 2.94
C ASP A 4 -1.30 9.34 2.36
N ILE A 5 -0.30 8.49 2.24
CA ILE A 5 -0.49 7.11 1.77
C ILE A 5 -1.37 6.35 2.76
N ARG A 6 -1.09 6.48 4.05
CA ARG A 6 -1.85 5.82 5.11
C ARG A 6 -3.32 6.25 5.10
N ARG A 7 -3.56 7.54 5.01
CA ARG A 7 -4.94 8.07 4.94
C ARG A 7 -5.66 7.52 3.72
N TYR A 8 -4.99 7.48 2.59
CA TYR A 8 -5.60 6.96 1.37
C TYR A 8 -5.96 5.49 1.52
N CYS A 9 -5.06 4.68 2.07
CA CYS A 9 -5.34 3.26 2.28
C CYS A 9 -6.58 3.06 3.16
N PHE A 10 -6.67 3.80 4.26
CA PHE A 10 -7.85 3.69 5.14
C PHE A 10 -9.13 4.21 4.49
N SER A 11 -9.02 5.11 3.52
CA SER A 11 -10.19 5.63 2.81
C SER A 11 -10.78 4.62 1.82
N LEU A 12 -10.04 3.56 1.47
CA LEU A 12 -10.51 2.56 0.52
C LEU A 12 -11.64 1.71 1.06
N GLY A 13 -11.72 1.56 2.38
CA GLY A 13 -12.80 0.81 2.99
C GLY A 13 -12.69 0.80 4.50
N SER A 14 -13.74 0.33 5.17
CA SER A 14 -13.79 0.26 6.64
C SER A 14 -13.10 -0.99 7.18
N ASN A 15 -12.69 -1.90 6.31
CA ASN A 15 -12.11 -3.19 6.69
C ASN A 15 -10.61 -3.26 6.47
N ILE A 16 -9.92 -2.13 6.57
CA ILE A 16 -8.48 -2.05 6.40
C ILE A 16 -7.80 -2.23 7.75
N LEU A 17 -6.80 -3.11 7.80
CA LEU A 17 -5.93 -3.29 8.96
C LEU A 17 -4.53 -2.83 8.63
N GLU A 18 -3.91 -2.14 9.57
CA GLU A 18 -2.54 -1.69 9.47
C GLU A 18 -1.68 -2.56 10.37
N ASP A 19 -0.67 -3.21 9.80
CA ASP A 19 0.27 -4.05 10.54
C ASP A 19 1.64 -3.36 10.51
N VAL A 20 2.04 -2.81 11.64
CA VAL A 20 3.30 -2.09 11.77
C VAL A 20 4.41 -3.08 12.07
N ARG A 21 5.41 -3.14 11.18
CA ARG A 21 6.58 -4.00 11.35
C ARG A 21 7.83 -3.14 11.51
N MET A 22 8.95 -3.77 11.82
CA MET A 22 10.17 -3.05 12.19
C MET A 22 10.58 -1.95 11.19
N HIS A 23 10.56 -2.24 9.90
CA HIS A 23 11.00 -1.28 8.88
C HIS A 23 9.94 -0.97 7.83
N ARG A 24 8.72 -1.46 8.02
CA ARG A 24 7.67 -1.30 7.02
C ARG A 24 6.29 -1.43 7.65
N ILE A 25 5.31 -0.96 6.93
CA ILE A 25 3.92 -1.02 7.34
C ILE A 25 3.12 -1.70 6.25
N VAL A 26 2.34 -2.70 6.64
CA VAL A 26 1.57 -3.52 5.71
C VAL A 26 0.10 -3.22 5.90
N PHE A 27 -0.63 -3.05 4.79
CA PHE A 27 -2.07 -2.83 4.82
C PHE A 27 -2.77 -4.05 4.24
N CYS A 28 -3.78 -4.55 4.94
CA CYS A 28 -4.52 -5.73 4.49
C CYS A 28 -6.01 -5.57 4.72
N LYS A 29 -6.79 -6.43 4.05
CA LYS A 29 -8.23 -6.52 4.29
C LYS A 29 -8.48 -7.43 5.48
N SER A 30 -9.23 -6.96 6.46
CA SER A 30 -9.48 -7.70 7.70
C SER A 30 -10.19 -9.05 7.47
N MET A 31 -11.09 -9.09 6.50
CA MET A 31 -11.88 -10.30 6.23
C MET A 31 -11.04 -11.45 5.68
N THR A 32 -10.00 -11.15 4.93
CA THR A 32 -9.18 -12.16 4.25
C THR A 32 -7.79 -12.28 4.84
N PHE A 33 -7.38 -11.33 5.67
CA PHE A 33 -6.02 -11.20 6.20
C PHE A 33 -4.95 -11.15 5.11
N ARG A 34 -5.35 -10.74 3.91
CA ARG A 34 -4.43 -10.61 2.78
C ARG A 34 -3.98 -9.18 2.62
N TYR A 35 -2.68 -8.97 2.60
CA TYR A 35 -2.15 -7.64 2.41
C TYR A 35 -2.11 -7.29 0.92
N PHE A 36 -2.42 -6.04 0.64
CA PHE A 36 -2.39 -5.51 -0.72
C PHE A 36 -1.31 -4.43 -0.89
N ALA A 37 -0.76 -3.95 0.21
CA ALA A 37 0.28 -2.93 0.17
C ALA A 37 1.29 -3.16 1.27
N ASP A 38 2.57 -2.97 0.93
CA ASP A 38 3.70 -3.06 1.85
C ASP A 38 4.49 -1.77 1.62
N ILE A 39 4.46 -0.87 2.60
CA ILE A 39 5.06 0.45 2.47
C ILE A 39 6.30 0.52 3.35
N GLU A 40 7.44 0.74 2.72
CA GLU A 40 8.71 0.85 3.41
C GLU A 40 9.24 2.28 3.29
N PRO A 41 9.10 3.08 4.37
CA PRO A 41 9.67 4.43 4.37
C PRO A 41 11.19 4.38 4.33
N GLN A 42 11.77 5.13 3.43
CA GLN A 42 13.21 5.30 3.30
C GLN A 42 13.58 6.70 3.77
N ARG A 43 14.88 6.97 3.81
CA ARG A 43 15.38 8.27 4.26
C ARG A 43 14.85 9.44 3.43
N GLU A 44 14.82 9.28 2.11
CA GLU A 44 14.42 10.34 1.18
C GLU A 44 13.31 9.91 0.22
N SER A 45 12.72 8.73 0.45
CA SER A 45 11.68 8.21 -0.44
C SER A 45 10.83 7.19 0.29
N VAL A 46 9.85 6.65 -0.41
CA VAL A 46 9.02 5.55 0.09
C VAL A 46 8.99 4.48 -0.97
N ILE A 47 9.25 3.24 -0.57
CA ILE A 47 9.14 2.09 -1.47
C ILE A 47 7.80 1.42 -1.20
N ALA A 48 6.96 1.33 -2.22
CA ALA A 48 5.65 0.71 -2.12
C ALA A 48 5.64 -0.58 -2.93
N LYS A 49 5.28 -1.67 -2.28
CA LYS A 49 5.09 -2.96 -2.93
C LYS A 49 3.60 -3.25 -2.93
N ILE A 50 3.04 -3.38 -4.13
CA ILE A 50 1.60 -3.50 -4.32
C ILE A 50 1.28 -4.90 -4.82
N ARG A 51 0.33 -5.56 -4.16
CA ARG A 51 -0.09 -6.91 -4.53
C ARG A 51 -1.58 -6.91 -4.83
N ARG A 52 -1.92 -7.19 -6.08
CA ARG A 52 -3.33 -7.24 -6.48
C ARG A 52 -3.88 -8.67 -6.50
N ASP A 53 -3.01 -9.67 -6.65
CA ASP A 53 -3.38 -11.08 -6.65
C ASP A 53 -2.18 -11.87 -6.14
N ARG A 54 -2.44 -12.90 -5.31
CA ARG A 54 -1.37 -13.72 -4.77
C ARG A 54 -0.61 -14.52 -5.84
N LYS A 55 -1.21 -14.67 -7.03
CA LYS A 55 -0.57 -15.37 -8.15
C LYS A 55 0.30 -14.45 -8.99
N GLU A 56 0.18 -13.16 -8.82
CA GLU A 56 0.97 -12.17 -9.55
C GLU A 56 2.15 -11.71 -8.69
N PRO A 57 3.29 -11.40 -9.31
CA PRO A 57 4.39 -10.81 -8.55
C PRO A 57 4.00 -9.43 -8.05
N MET A 58 4.58 -9.04 -6.92
CA MET A 58 4.34 -7.71 -6.35
C MET A 58 4.95 -6.66 -7.27
N LYS A 59 4.21 -5.57 -7.45
CA LYS A 59 4.70 -4.42 -8.18
C LYS A 59 5.38 -3.49 -7.20
N GLU A 60 6.65 -3.17 -7.44
CA GLU A 60 7.42 -2.29 -6.57
C GLU A 60 7.65 -0.94 -7.25
N ILE A 61 7.33 0.15 -6.54
CA ILE A 61 7.62 1.50 -7.03
C ILE A 61 8.27 2.30 -5.91
N GLU A 62 9.17 3.19 -6.29
CA GLU A 62 9.79 4.12 -5.37
C GLU A 62 9.20 5.51 -5.62
N ILE A 63 8.79 6.17 -4.54
CA ILE A 63 8.17 7.49 -4.62
C ILE A 63 9.04 8.48 -3.86
N LYS A 64 9.48 9.52 -4.56
CA LYS A 64 10.26 10.61 -3.97
C LYS A 64 9.33 11.73 -3.50
N PRO A 65 9.77 12.58 -2.56
CA PRO A 65 8.90 13.60 -1.98
C PRO A 65 8.25 14.55 -2.99
N GLU A 66 8.94 14.86 -4.08
CA GLU A 66 8.43 15.77 -5.10
C GLU A 66 7.49 15.11 -6.11
N GLN A 67 7.32 13.79 -6.05
CA GLN A 67 6.46 13.08 -6.98
C GLN A 67 5.00 13.10 -6.55
N SER A 68 4.10 13.07 -7.53
CA SER A 68 2.68 12.93 -7.27
C SER A 68 2.36 11.52 -6.77
N LEU A 69 1.38 11.41 -5.86
CA LEU A 69 0.89 10.13 -5.39
C LEU A 69 -0.20 9.54 -6.28
N ALA A 70 -0.55 10.20 -7.38
CA ALA A 70 -1.66 9.78 -8.23
C ALA A 70 -1.49 8.35 -8.75
N GLU A 71 -0.30 8.00 -9.22
CA GLU A 71 -0.05 6.64 -9.72
C GLU A 71 -0.15 5.62 -8.59
N LEU A 72 0.44 5.92 -7.44
CA LEU A 72 0.36 5.03 -6.29
C LEU A 72 -1.08 4.83 -5.84
N LYS A 73 -1.86 5.90 -5.76
CA LYS A 73 -3.26 5.82 -5.37
C LYS A 73 -4.06 4.94 -6.32
N SER A 74 -3.81 5.08 -7.61
CA SER A 74 -4.46 4.25 -8.63
C SER A 74 -4.11 2.77 -8.44
N LEU A 75 -2.84 2.47 -8.20
CA LEU A 75 -2.39 1.10 -7.96
C LEU A 75 -2.98 0.51 -6.68
N LEU A 76 -3.05 1.31 -5.62
CA LEU A 76 -3.62 0.87 -4.35
C LEU A 76 -5.11 0.55 -4.49
N LEU A 77 -5.85 1.40 -5.19
CA LEU A 77 -7.27 1.17 -5.42
C LEU A 77 -7.48 -0.10 -6.24
N ASP A 78 -6.70 -0.30 -7.29
CA ASP A 78 -6.79 -1.49 -8.11
C ASP A 78 -6.49 -2.75 -7.30
N ALA A 79 -5.43 -2.71 -6.49
CA ALA A 79 -5.04 -3.84 -5.66
C ALA A 79 -6.12 -4.17 -4.63
N TYR A 80 -6.63 -3.15 -3.93
CA TYR A 80 -7.68 -3.33 -2.94
C TYR A 80 -8.93 -3.94 -3.57
N SER A 81 -9.29 -3.48 -4.77
CA SER A 81 -10.49 -3.94 -5.46
C SER A 81 -10.38 -5.38 -5.95
N ASN A 82 -9.18 -5.85 -6.25
CA ASN A 82 -8.96 -7.16 -6.84
C ASN A 82 -8.53 -8.24 -5.84
N ILE A 83 -7.90 -7.86 -4.74
CA ILE A 83 -7.45 -8.85 -3.77
C ILE A 83 -8.64 -9.41 -2.99
N ARG A 84 -8.61 -10.71 -2.73
CA ARG A 84 -9.71 -11.40 -2.06
C ARG A 84 -9.27 -12.12 -0.81
#